data_93b3776b7a463a307a6994ba8c2224e6
#
_entry.id   93b3776b7a463a307a6994ba8c2224e6
#
_cell.length_a   1.000
_cell.length_b   1.000
_cell.length_c   1.000
_cell.angle_alpha   90.00
_cell.angle_beta   90.00
_cell.angle_gamma   90.00
#
_symmetry.space_group_name_H-M   'P 1'
#
loop_
_entity.id
_entity.type
_entity.pdbx_description
1 polymer ?
#
loop_
_entity_poly.entity_id
_entity_poly.type
_entity_poly.pdbx_seq_one_letter_code
_entity_poly.pdbx_strand_id
1 'polypeptide(L)'
;VNHELDELEACLHEVMELLNPGGRFVVISFHSLEDRIVKRFFRRMEKGDDLPSRLPIRDAELNRRVKVLGKPVRASEAEVGRNRRARSSIMRIAEKL
;
A
#
# COMPACT_ATOMS: atom_id res chain seq x y z
N VAL A 1 -20.07 -5.18 7.35
CA VAL A 1 -19.62 -4.12 6.44
C VAL A 1 -18.19 -3.73 6.73
N ASN A 2 -17.90 -3.46 8.00
CA ASN A 2 -16.56 -3.03 8.37
C ASN A 2 -15.60 -4.20 8.56
N HIS A 3 -16.09 -5.40 8.74
CA HIS A 3 -15.25 -6.58 8.94
C HIS A 3 -14.35 -6.87 7.74
N GLU A 4 -14.87 -6.73 6.54
CA GLU A 4 -14.06 -6.98 5.33
C GLU A 4 -12.91 -6.00 5.21
N LEU A 5 -13.16 -4.73 5.55
CA LEU A 5 -12.13 -3.70 5.50
C LEU A 5 -11.10 -3.87 6.61
N ASP A 6 -11.55 -4.27 7.79
CA ASP A 6 -10.65 -4.57 8.91
C ASP A 6 -9.79 -5.79 8.60
N GLU A 7 -10.37 -6.81 7.95
CA GLU A 7 -9.64 -8.00 7.53
C GLU A 7 -8.60 -7.66 6.47
N LEU A 8 -8.91 -6.74 5.56
CA LEU A 8 -7.95 -6.28 4.56
C LEU A 8 -6.75 -5.64 5.24
N GLU A 9 -6.97 -4.74 6.17
CA GLU A 9 -5.88 -4.07 6.88
C GLU A 9 -5.03 -5.08 7.66
N ALA A 10 -5.67 -6.02 8.35
CA ALA A 10 -4.96 -7.08 9.07
C ALA A 10 -4.12 -7.93 8.11
N CYS A 11 -4.66 -8.26 6.95
CA CYS A 11 -3.95 -9.03 5.93
C CYS A 11 -2.72 -8.28 5.43
N LEU A 12 -2.84 -6.97 5.21
CA LEU A 12 -1.71 -6.15 4.78
C LEU A 12 -0.57 -6.18 5.81
N HIS A 13 -0.92 -6.08 7.09
CA HIS A 13 0.08 -6.18 8.16
C HIS A 13 0.75 -7.55 8.19
N GLU A 14 -0.01 -8.62 8.05
CA GLU A 14 0.52 -9.98 8.05
C GLU A 14 1.49 -10.20 6.88
N VAL A 15 1.11 -9.78 5.69
CA VAL A 15 1.95 -9.93 4.51
C VAL A 15 3.26 -9.16 4.68
N MET A 16 3.17 -7.95 5.23
CA MET A 16 4.34 -7.12 5.46
C MET A 16 5.32 -7.79 6.43
N GLU A 17 4.80 -8.45 7.46
CA GLU A 17 5.65 -9.17 8.43
C GLU A 17 6.34 -10.39 7.80
N LEU A 18 5.71 -11.00 6.78
CA LEU A 18 6.26 -12.16 6.09
C LEU A 18 7.32 -11.81 5.06
N LEU A 19 7.37 -10.55 4.62
CA LEU A 19 8.34 -10.12 3.61
C LEU A 19 9.73 -9.94 4.19
N ASN A 20 10.72 -10.39 3.44
CA ASN A 20 12.11 -10.10 3.75
C ASN A 20 12.47 -8.69 3.27
N PRO A 21 13.47 -8.03 3.88
CA PRO A 21 13.97 -6.75 3.38
C PRO A 21 14.32 -6.85 1.90
N GLY A 22 13.87 -5.88 1.11
CA GLY A 22 14.02 -5.90 -0.34
C GLY A 22 12.87 -6.58 -1.06
N GLY A 23 11.99 -7.27 -0.34
CA GLY A 23 10.81 -7.90 -0.95
C GLY A 23 9.81 -6.86 -1.42
N ARG A 24 9.11 -7.16 -2.52
CA ARG A 24 8.10 -6.26 -3.07
C ARG A 24 6.71 -6.71 -2.67
N PHE A 25 5.90 -5.72 -2.34
CA PHE A 25 4.52 -5.92 -1.92
C PHE A 25 3.61 -5.27 -2.96
N VAL A 26 2.86 -6.09 -3.70
CA VAL A 26 1.97 -5.61 -4.76
C VAL A 26 0.53 -5.86 -4.33
N VAL A 27 -0.29 -4.82 -4.35
CA VAL A 27 -1.70 -4.91 -4.00
C VAL A 27 -2.55 -4.35 -5.13
N ILE A 28 -3.54 -5.14 -5.56
CA ILE A 28 -4.49 -4.70 -6.57
C ILE A 28 -5.86 -4.58 -5.90
N SER A 29 -6.44 -3.38 -5.98
CA SER A 29 -7.77 -3.09 -5.44
C SER A 29 -8.74 -2.87 -6.58
N PHE A 30 -9.97 -3.35 -6.42
CA PHE A 30 -11.04 -3.18 -7.41
C PHE A 30 -12.12 -2.23 -6.93
N HIS A 31 -11.98 -1.69 -5.74
CA HIS A 31 -12.96 -0.83 -5.12
C HIS A 31 -12.27 0.37 -4.47
N SER A 32 -12.90 1.53 -4.54
CA SER A 32 -12.32 2.76 -4.01
C SER A 32 -12.05 2.72 -2.51
N LEU A 33 -12.91 2.05 -1.74
CA LEU A 33 -12.71 1.93 -0.29
C LEU A 33 -11.51 1.04 0.03
N GLU A 34 -11.34 -0.05 -0.71
CA GLU A 34 -10.18 -0.92 -0.56
C GLU A 34 -8.89 -0.15 -0.88
N ASP A 35 -8.89 0.57 -1.99
CA ASP A 35 -7.72 1.34 -2.40
C ASP A 35 -7.35 2.40 -1.36
N ARG A 36 -8.34 3.04 -0.75
CA ARG A 36 -8.10 4.03 0.29
C ARG A 36 -7.38 3.41 1.48
N ILE A 37 -7.77 2.20 1.87
CA ILE A 37 -7.13 1.48 2.99
C ILE A 37 -5.69 1.13 2.63
N VAL A 38 -5.46 0.61 1.44
CA VAL A 38 -4.12 0.26 0.96
C VAL A 38 -3.23 1.50 0.91
N LYS A 39 -3.75 2.60 0.37
CA LYS A 39 -3.03 3.87 0.27
C LYS A 39 -2.61 4.37 1.65
N ARG A 40 -3.55 4.36 2.61
CA ARG A 40 -3.27 4.80 3.99
C ARG A 40 -2.25 3.90 4.67
N PHE A 41 -2.39 2.60 4.46
CA PHE A 41 -1.45 1.62 5.01
C PHE A 41 -0.04 1.88 4.50
N PHE A 42 0.14 2.00 3.19
CA PHE A 42 1.46 2.25 2.60
C PHE A 42 2.04 3.59 3.05
N ARG A 43 1.22 4.62 3.13
CA ARG A 43 1.69 5.92 3.63
C ARG A 43 2.17 5.86 5.07
N ARG A 44 1.42 5.15 5.92
CA ARG A 44 1.79 5.00 7.32
C ARG A 44 3.10 4.25 7.47
N MET A 45 3.27 3.18 6.69
CA MET A 45 4.47 2.38 6.76
C MET A 45 5.68 3.10 6.16
N GLU A 46 5.47 3.90 5.12
CA GLU A 46 6.54 4.69 4.52
C GLU A 46 6.95 5.87 5.41
N LYS A 47 5.98 6.51 6.02
CA LYS A 47 6.24 7.65 6.92
C LYS A 47 6.97 7.21 8.18
N GLY A 48 6.69 6.01 8.67
CA GLY A 48 7.24 5.53 9.91
C GLY A 48 6.50 6.09 11.13
N ASP A 49 7.24 6.38 12.20
CA ASP A 49 6.66 6.88 13.42
C ASP A 49 6.06 8.28 13.21
N ASP A 50 4.90 8.50 13.84
CA ASP A 50 4.21 9.79 13.75
C ASP A 50 4.80 10.78 14.76
N LEU A 51 5.89 11.44 14.37
CA LEU A 51 6.58 12.39 15.21
C LEU A 51 6.36 13.82 14.70
N PRO A 52 6.42 14.84 15.62
CA PRO A 52 6.28 16.23 15.19
C PRO A 52 7.29 16.60 14.10
N SER A 53 6.80 17.22 13.04
CA SER A 53 7.64 17.56 11.88
C SER A 53 8.77 18.53 12.19
N ARG A 54 8.65 19.28 13.27
CA ARG A 54 9.66 20.25 13.70
C ARG A 54 10.89 19.61 14.36
N LEU A 55 10.83 18.32 14.68
CA LEU A 55 11.97 17.63 15.27
C LEU A 55 12.92 17.14 14.18
N PRO A 56 14.24 17.40 14.31
CA PRO A 56 15.22 16.90 13.34
C PRO A 56 15.48 15.42 13.57
N ILE A 57 14.67 14.59 12.91
CA ILE A 57 14.76 13.13 13.06
C ILE A 57 15.25 12.52 11.76
N ARG A 58 16.22 11.61 11.86
CA ARG A 58 16.73 10.87 10.72
C ARG A 58 15.72 9.80 10.28
N ASP A 59 15.71 9.45 8.98
CA ASP A 59 14.81 8.45 8.46
C ASP A 59 14.88 7.13 9.23
N ALA A 60 16.06 6.71 9.63
CA ALA A 60 16.23 5.48 10.40
C ALA A 60 15.53 5.52 11.75
N GLU A 61 15.39 6.70 12.34
CA GLU A 61 14.73 6.90 13.62
C GLU A 61 13.21 6.92 13.49
N LEU A 62 12.69 7.11 12.27
CA LEU A 62 11.26 7.12 12.00
C LEU A 62 10.66 5.73 11.87
N ASN A 63 11.48 4.68 11.98
CA ASN A 63 11.02 3.29 11.88
C ASN A 63 10.24 3.03 10.59
N ARG A 64 10.74 3.54 9.49
CA ARG A 64 10.12 3.33 8.18
C ARG A 64 10.23 1.87 7.78
N ARG A 65 9.13 1.30 7.32
CA ARG A 65 9.07 -0.13 7.01
C ARG A 65 9.02 -0.43 5.52
N VAL A 66 8.51 0.49 4.72
CA VAL A 66 8.40 0.30 3.27
C VAL A 66 8.76 1.57 2.52
N LYS A 67 9.07 1.39 1.25
CA LYS A 67 9.23 2.48 0.29
C LYS A 67 8.22 2.25 -0.82
N VAL A 68 7.34 3.23 -1.06
CA VAL A 68 6.36 3.13 -2.14
C VAL A 68 7.08 3.31 -3.48
N LEU A 69 6.85 2.38 -4.40
CA LEU A 69 7.52 2.38 -5.71
C LEU A 69 6.59 2.96 -6.77
N GLY A 70 6.91 4.15 -7.23
CA GLY A 70 6.19 4.82 -8.31
C GLY A 70 4.78 5.27 -7.92
N LYS A 71 4.00 5.58 -8.93
CA LYS A 71 2.61 6.01 -8.77
C LYS A 71 1.66 4.82 -8.90
N PRO A 72 0.43 4.94 -8.37
CA PRO A 72 -0.57 3.90 -8.58
C PRO A 72 -0.77 3.62 -10.07
N VAL A 73 -0.86 2.35 -10.42
CA VAL A 73 -1.01 1.92 -11.81
C VAL A 73 -2.46 1.50 -12.06
N ARG A 74 -3.05 2.05 -13.10
CA ARG A 74 -4.39 1.69 -13.52
C ARG A 74 -4.33 0.79 -14.74
N ALA A 75 -5.40 0.00 -14.94
CA ALA A 75 -5.48 -0.88 -16.11
C ALA A 75 -5.48 -0.07 -17.40
N SER A 76 -4.84 -0.59 -18.43
CA SER A 76 -4.86 0.02 -19.76
C SER A 76 -6.25 -0.14 -20.39
N GLU A 77 -6.51 0.64 -21.45
CA GLU A 77 -7.76 0.51 -22.19
C GLU A 77 -7.92 -0.89 -22.78
N ALA A 78 -6.82 -1.49 -23.21
CA ALA A 78 -6.85 -2.84 -23.75
C ALA A 78 -7.26 -3.86 -22.69
N GLU A 79 -6.76 -3.73 -21.47
CA GLU A 79 -7.14 -4.60 -20.36
C GLU A 79 -8.60 -4.42 -19.98
N VAL A 80 -9.09 -3.18 -19.94
CA VAL A 80 -10.49 -2.88 -19.64
C VAL A 80 -11.40 -3.48 -20.72
N GLY A 81 -10.97 -3.42 -21.97
CA GLY A 81 -11.72 -4.04 -23.08
C GLY A 81 -11.85 -5.54 -22.95
N ARG A 82 -10.83 -6.22 -22.39
CA ARG A 82 -10.86 -7.67 -22.17
C ARG A 82 -11.57 -8.05 -20.87
N ASN A 83 -11.50 -7.19 -19.85
CA ASN A 83 -12.11 -7.45 -18.56
C ASN A 83 -12.62 -6.14 -17.95
N ARG A 84 -13.94 -5.97 -17.93
CA ARG A 84 -14.55 -4.74 -17.41
C ARG A 84 -14.24 -4.47 -15.95
N ARG A 85 -13.97 -5.51 -15.16
CA ARG A 85 -13.60 -5.35 -13.75
C ARG A 85 -12.29 -4.58 -13.61
N ALA A 86 -11.41 -4.66 -14.61
CA ALA A 86 -10.15 -3.95 -14.59
C ALA A 86 -10.29 -2.43 -14.61
N ARG A 87 -11.44 -1.90 -15.04
CA ARG A 87 -11.69 -0.46 -15.08
C ARG A 87 -11.44 0.20 -13.72
N SER A 88 -11.85 -0.45 -12.63
CA SER A 88 -11.72 0.09 -11.28
C SER A 88 -10.46 -0.37 -10.58
N SER A 89 -9.62 -1.18 -11.23
CA SER A 89 -8.44 -1.73 -10.59
C SER A 89 -7.35 -0.67 -10.42
N ILE A 90 -6.72 -0.69 -9.25
CA ILE A 90 -5.57 0.17 -8.95
C ILE A 90 -4.51 -0.73 -8.34
N MET A 91 -3.33 -0.74 -8.92
CA MET A 91 -2.20 -1.50 -8.42
C MET A 91 -1.22 -0.57 -7.72
N ARG A 92 -0.86 -0.92 -6.49
CA ARG A 92 0.13 -0.18 -5.71
C ARG A 92 1.26 -1.12 -5.34
N ILE A 93 2.48 -0.62 -5.42
CA ILE A 93 3.68 -1.42 -5.17
C ILE A 93 4.51 -0.74 -4.09
N ALA A 94 4.98 -1.54 -3.14
CA ALA A 94 5.90 -1.07 -2.11
C ALA A 94 7.03 -2.09 -1.95
N GLU A 95 8.19 -1.60 -1.53
CA GLU A 95 9.34 -2.44 -1.24
C GLU A 95 9.61 -2.41 0.26
N LYS A 96 9.82 -3.58 0.85
CA LYS A 96 10.14 -3.66 2.27
C LYS A 96 11.58 -3.20 2.52
N LEU A 97 11.73 -2.30 3.46
CA LEU A 97 13.04 -1.80 3.87
C LEU A 97 13.75 -2.69 4.85
#